data_610c90b13c41c304c2b8ce3ea8f98bd5
#
_entry.id   610c90b13c41c304c2b8ce3ea8f98bd5
#
_cell.length_a   1.000
_cell.length_b   1.000
_cell.length_c   1.000
_cell.angle_alpha   90.00
_cell.angle_beta   90.00
_cell.angle_gamma   90.00
#
_symmetry.space_group_name_H-M   'P 1'
#
loop_
_entity.id
_entity.type
_entity.pdbx_description
1 polymer ?
#
loop_
_entity_poly.entity_id
_entity_poly.type
_entity_poly.pdbx_seq_one_letter_code
_entity_poly.pdbx_strand_id
1 'polypeptide(L)'
;MKSLIAIALAFTIAGCAIAPFNTASTARSLGKDKTELSTSILPTLGLKAERGLTDRIDAGVGFELQADTLFFLQGKFAVLNNEKNGLSLAALAGGSLAAGYSRAKSVYGGPVLSYRWDVFEIFFGARFNYTHWNYFEFLRKDAGALDNLISLPTTDNHFTYWQFDPGFNFVGEKWSTGMGIHILKYEDHQFGVPFFLFNFKF
;
A
#
# COMPACT_ATOMS: atom_id res chain seq x y z
N MET A 1 27.41 -11.70 4.42
CA MET A 1 27.17 -11.66 2.97
C MET A 1 25.77 -12.12 2.56
N LYS A 2 25.21 -13.23 3.10
CA LYS A 2 23.84 -13.70 2.75
C LYS A 2 22.74 -12.68 3.08
N SER A 3 22.87 -11.94 4.18
CA SER A 3 21.89 -10.90 4.58
C SER A 3 21.91 -9.65 3.68
N LEU A 4 23.06 -9.25 3.15
CA LEU A 4 23.18 -8.13 2.20
C LEU A 4 22.58 -8.48 0.84
N ILE A 5 22.69 -9.73 0.42
CA ILE A 5 22.07 -10.23 -0.82
C ILE A 5 20.55 -10.28 -0.65
N ALA A 6 20.04 -10.70 0.51
CA ALA A 6 18.60 -10.69 0.78
C ALA A 6 18.01 -9.28 0.80
N ILE A 7 18.74 -8.30 1.35
CA ILE A 7 18.35 -6.89 1.35
C ILE A 7 18.39 -6.33 -0.08
N ALA A 8 19.45 -6.60 -0.85
CA ALA A 8 19.53 -6.19 -2.25
C ALA A 8 18.44 -6.86 -3.11
N LEU A 9 18.12 -8.14 -2.87
CA LEU A 9 17.03 -8.84 -3.54
C LEU A 9 15.66 -8.25 -3.16
N ALA A 10 15.44 -7.86 -1.90
CA ALA A 10 14.23 -7.19 -1.45
C ALA A 10 14.05 -5.83 -2.16
N PHE A 11 15.11 -5.07 -2.37
CA PHE A 11 15.08 -3.82 -3.15
C PHE A 11 14.86 -4.05 -4.65
N THR A 12 15.33 -5.17 -5.21
CA THR A 12 15.08 -5.51 -6.63
C THR A 12 13.68 -6.06 -6.87
N ILE A 13 13.07 -6.73 -5.89
CA ILE A 13 11.67 -7.19 -5.96
C ILE A 13 10.72 -5.99 -5.78
N ALA A 14 11.08 -4.97 -4.99
CA ALA A 14 10.39 -3.68 -4.95
C ALA A 14 10.44 -2.95 -6.31
N GLY A 15 11.24 -3.41 -7.25
CA GLY A 15 11.35 -2.87 -8.61
C GLY A 15 10.17 -3.15 -9.53
N CYS A 16 9.28 -4.08 -9.21
CA CYS A 16 8.06 -4.29 -9.99
C CYS A 16 6.91 -3.54 -9.33
N ALA A 17 6.29 -2.62 -10.05
CA ALA A 17 5.06 -1.95 -9.58
C ALA A 17 3.92 -2.96 -9.57
N ILE A 18 3.64 -3.54 -8.41
CA ILE A 18 2.70 -4.64 -8.28
C ILE A 18 1.36 -4.13 -7.75
N ALA A 19 1.38 -3.54 -6.57
CA ALA A 19 0.26 -2.90 -5.90
C ALA A 19 0.82 -1.91 -4.88
N PRO A 20 0.05 -0.93 -4.39
CA PRO A 20 0.57 0.03 -3.42
C PRO A 20 0.91 -0.67 -2.11
N PHE A 21 2.15 -0.52 -1.66
CA PHE A 21 2.59 -0.99 -0.35
C PHE A 21 2.11 -0.05 0.76
N ASN A 22 2.24 1.25 0.56
CA ASN A 22 2.08 2.29 1.57
C ASN A 22 0.62 2.76 1.73
N THR A 23 -0.32 1.84 1.70
CA THR A 23 -1.73 2.11 2.03
C THR A 23 -2.05 1.82 3.49
N ALA A 24 -1.05 1.50 4.30
CA ALA A 24 -1.22 1.30 5.74
C ALA A 24 -1.90 2.52 6.36
N SER A 25 -2.89 2.27 7.19
CA SER A 25 -3.74 3.28 7.82
C SER A 25 -4.26 2.73 9.13
N THR A 26 -4.59 3.61 10.06
CA THR A 26 -5.34 3.22 11.26
C THR A 26 -6.82 3.00 10.94
N ALA A 27 -7.51 2.27 11.80
CA ALA A 27 -8.95 2.02 11.63
C ALA A 27 -9.82 3.25 11.88
N ARG A 28 -9.24 4.32 12.45
CA ARG A 28 -9.99 5.54 12.78
C ARG A 28 -10.34 6.32 11.53
N SER A 29 -11.58 6.81 11.46
CA SER A 29 -11.95 7.82 10.48
C SER A 29 -11.34 9.16 10.83
N LEU A 30 -11.01 9.93 9.82
CA LEU A 30 -10.57 11.33 10.00
C LEU A 30 -11.68 12.20 10.58
N GLY A 31 -12.94 11.83 10.32
CA GLY A 31 -14.10 12.65 10.61
C GLY A 31 -14.43 13.62 9.47
N LYS A 32 -15.68 14.02 9.40
CA LYS A 32 -16.20 14.85 8.31
C LYS A 32 -15.37 16.10 8.07
N ASP A 33 -15.09 16.38 6.81
CA ASP A 33 -14.38 17.56 6.28
C ASP A 33 -12.90 17.71 6.72
N LYS A 34 -12.36 16.79 7.50
CA LYS A 34 -10.94 16.78 7.84
C LYS A 34 -10.13 16.16 6.73
N THR A 35 -8.93 16.67 6.52
CA THR A 35 -8.00 16.20 5.50
C THR A 35 -6.69 15.77 6.15
N GLU A 36 -6.10 14.68 5.67
CA GLU A 36 -4.79 14.21 6.08
C GLU A 36 -3.90 14.03 4.85
N LEU A 37 -2.69 14.54 4.94
CA LEU A 37 -1.62 14.28 3.99
C LEU A 37 -0.63 13.32 4.64
N SER A 38 -0.41 12.18 4.00
CA SER A 38 0.49 11.13 4.49
C SER A 38 1.66 10.97 3.53
N THR A 39 2.86 10.86 4.06
CA THR A 39 4.02 10.40 3.32
C THR A 39 4.56 9.12 3.93
N SER A 40 5.03 8.23 3.09
CA SER A 40 5.65 6.97 3.49
C SER A 40 7.04 6.86 2.91
N ILE A 41 7.93 6.27 3.69
CA ILE A 41 9.32 6.01 3.32
C ILE A 41 9.55 4.54 3.62
N LEU A 42 10.13 3.81 2.67
CA LEU A 42 10.32 2.37 2.71
C LEU A 42 8.99 1.56 2.67
N PRO A 43 8.96 0.49 1.89
CA PRO A 43 10.00 0.10 0.91
C PRO A 43 10.08 1.06 -0.27
N THR A 44 9.10 1.94 -0.42
CA THR A 44 8.94 2.88 -1.53
C THR A 44 8.59 4.25 -0.97
N LEU A 45 8.84 5.29 -1.74
CA LEU A 45 8.39 6.63 -1.40
C LEU A 45 6.95 6.82 -1.88
N GLY A 46 6.04 7.15 -0.97
CA GLY A 46 4.63 7.37 -1.28
C GLY A 46 4.11 8.69 -0.73
N LEU A 47 3.12 9.24 -1.40
CA LEU A 47 2.33 10.36 -0.95
C LEU A 47 0.84 10.04 -1.12
N LYS A 48 0.06 10.30 -0.07
CA LYS A 48 -1.39 10.09 -0.05
C LYS A 48 -2.08 11.30 0.55
N ALA A 49 -3.14 11.75 -0.10
CA ALA A 49 -4.10 12.70 0.45
C ALA A 49 -5.41 11.97 0.74
N GLU A 50 -5.94 12.09 1.95
CA GLU A 50 -7.16 11.44 2.41
C GLU A 50 -8.10 12.48 3.02
N ARG A 51 -9.41 12.39 2.72
CA ARG A 51 -10.43 13.28 3.27
C ARG A 51 -11.57 12.48 3.88
N GLY A 52 -11.99 12.89 5.07
CA GLY A 52 -13.21 12.41 5.69
C GLY A 52 -14.44 12.96 4.97
N LEU A 53 -15.21 12.09 4.34
CA LEU A 53 -16.46 12.43 3.66
C LEU A 53 -17.62 12.48 4.66
N THR A 54 -17.55 11.63 5.67
CA THR A 54 -18.46 11.56 6.79
C THR A 54 -17.67 11.23 8.06
N ASP A 55 -18.34 11.11 9.21
CA ASP A 55 -17.69 10.69 10.45
C ASP A 55 -17.21 9.21 10.43
N ARG A 56 -17.54 8.46 9.36
CA ARG A 56 -17.19 7.04 9.21
C ARG A 56 -16.59 6.67 7.88
N ILE A 57 -16.63 7.55 6.88
CA ILE A 57 -16.15 7.26 5.54
C ILE A 57 -15.05 8.24 5.20
N ASP A 58 -13.90 7.71 4.84
CA ASP A 58 -12.79 8.45 4.30
C ASP A 58 -12.52 7.99 2.86
N ALA A 59 -12.10 8.92 2.01
CA ALA A 59 -11.62 8.62 0.66
C ALA A 59 -10.25 9.26 0.45
N GLY A 60 -9.37 8.56 -0.23
CA GLY A 60 -8.01 9.00 -0.45
C GLY A 60 -7.50 8.66 -1.84
N VAL A 61 -6.59 9.50 -2.30
CA VAL A 61 -5.83 9.30 -3.54
C VAL A 61 -4.34 9.43 -3.23
N GLY A 62 -3.52 8.74 -3.96
CA GLY A 62 -2.08 8.85 -3.76
C GLY A 62 -1.29 8.31 -4.92
N PHE A 63 0.01 8.46 -4.79
CA PHE A 63 0.97 7.83 -5.67
C PHE A 63 2.13 7.25 -4.88
N GLU A 64 2.80 6.31 -5.49
CA GLU A 64 3.94 5.61 -4.92
C GLU A 64 5.00 5.41 -5.99
N LEU A 65 6.23 5.77 -5.67
CA LEU A 65 7.39 5.58 -6.54
C LEU A 65 7.96 4.19 -6.27
N GLN A 66 7.66 3.29 -7.17
CA GLN A 66 8.28 1.96 -7.30
C GLN A 66 9.19 1.96 -8.53
N ALA A 67 9.41 0.83 -9.22
CA ALA A 67 10.07 0.85 -10.53
C ALA A 67 9.28 1.70 -11.54
N ASP A 68 7.96 1.67 -11.42
CA ASP A 68 7.02 2.59 -12.10
C ASP A 68 6.34 3.49 -11.08
N THR A 69 5.76 4.59 -11.55
CA THR A 69 4.87 5.39 -10.70
C THR A 69 3.51 4.74 -10.63
N LEU A 70 3.10 4.40 -9.43
CA LEU A 70 1.83 3.77 -9.16
C LEU A 70 0.87 4.80 -8.56
N PHE A 71 -0.28 5.00 -9.20
CA PHE A 71 -1.38 5.84 -8.70
C PHE A 71 -2.43 4.95 -8.06
N PHE A 72 -3.00 5.37 -6.94
CA PHE A 72 -4.03 4.61 -6.27
C PHE A 72 -5.17 5.47 -5.74
N LEU A 73 -6.32 4.85 -5.63
CA LEU A 73 -7.52 5.35 -4.98
C LEU A 73 -7.92 4.37 -3.90
N GLN A 74 -8.30 4.87 -2.73
CA GLN A 74 -8.81 4.04 -1.64
C GLN A 74 -9.99 4.67 -0.92
N GLY A 75 -10.85 3.80 -0.36
CA GLY A 75 -11.90 4.17 0.57
C GLY A 75 -11.74 3.39 1.86
N LYS A 76 -12.10 4.02 2.98
CA LYS A 76 -12.13 3.39 4.30
C LYS A 76 -13.48 3.64 4.95
N PHE A 77 -14.08 2.59 5.49
CA PHE A 77 -15.33 2.63 6.24
C PHE A 77 -15.09 2.17 7.67
N ALA A 78 -15.23 3.08 8.63
CA ALA A 78 -15.10 2.79 10.05
C ALA A 78 -16.38 2.14 10.58
N VAL A 79 -16.32 0.85 10.89
CA VAL A 79 -17.40 0.08 11.51
C VAL A 79 -17.54 0.49 12.98
N LEU A 80 -16.41 0.56 13.67
CA LEU A 80 -16.28 1.05 15.05
C LEU A 80 -15.25 2.19 15.03
N ASN A 81 -15.68 3.40 15.38
CA ASN A 81 -14.82 4.58 15.38
C ASN A 81 -14.75 5.21 16.78
N ASN A 82 -13.66 4.98 17.50
CA ASN A 82 -13.38 5.65 18.77
C ASN A 82 -12.37 6.78 18.50
N GLU A 83 -12.85 8.02 18.47
CA GLU A 83 -12.04 9.18 18.05
C GLU A 83 -10.84 9.45 18.97
N LYS A 84 -10.97 9.23 20.26
CA LYS A 84 -9.93 9.55 21.26
C LYS A 84 -9.13 8.32 21.65
N ASN A 85 -9.72 7.42 22.42
CA ASN A 85 -9.05 6.24 22.97
C ASN A 85 -9.92 4.99 22.77
N GLY A 86 -9.29 3.81 22.75
CA GLY A 86 -9.96 2.52 22.65
C GLY A 86 -9.85 1.88 21.28
N LEU A 87 -10.65 0.86 21.07
CA LEU A 87 -10.65 0.02 19.90
C LEU A 87 -11.39 0.67 18.73
N SER A 88 -10.83 0.62 17.54
CA SER A 88 -11.48 0.97 16.28
C SER A 88 -11.33 -0.15 15.28
N LEU A 89 -12.33 -0.32 14.41
CA LEU A 89 -12.39 -1.32 13.35
C LEU A 89 -12.89 -0.67 12.07
N ALA A 90 -12.23 -0.91 10.98
CA ALA A 90 -12.60 -0.41 9.66
C ALA A 90 -12.44 -1.48 8.58
N ALA A 91 -13.13 -1.29 7.46
CA ALA A 91 -12.86 -1.94 6.20
C ALA A 91 -12.21 -0.94 5.25
N LEU A 92 -11.17 -1.38 4.55
CA LEU A 92 -10.45 -0.60 3.55
C LEU A 92 -10.58 -1.32 2.20
N ALA A 93 -10.78 -0.55 1.13
CA ALA A 93 -10.76 -1.07 -0.24
C ALA A 93 -10.18 -0.01 -1.17
N GLY A 94 -9.56 -0.47 -2.25
CA GLY A 94 -8.96 0.44 -3.22
C GLY A 94 -8.55 -0.25 -4.51
N GLY A 95 -8.00 0.55 -5.41
CA GLY A 95 -7.41 0.07 -6.65
C GLY A 95 -6.25 0.96 -7.07
N SER A 96 -5.39 0.43 -7.92
CA SER A 96 -4.24 1.15 -8.43
C SER A 96 -3.95 0.89 -9.89
N LEU A 97 -3.23 1.82 -10.50
CA LEU A 97 -2.77 1.78 -11.87
C LEU A 97 -1.29 2.20 -11.90
N ALA A 98 -0.45 1.39 -12.50
CA ALA A 98 0.94 1.76 -12.75
C ALA A 98 1.05 2.53 -14.06
N ALA A 99 1.73 3.67 -14.02
CA ALA A 99 2.12 4.44 -15.19
C ALA A 99 3.59 4.17 -15.46
N GLY A 100 3.89 3.43 -16.53
CA GLY A 100 5.24 3.05 -16.91
C GLY A 100 5.28 1.71 -17.64
N TYR A 101 6.34 0.98 -17.42
CA TYR A 101 6.65 -0.25 -18.17
C TYR A 101 5.76 -1.43 -17.76
N SER A 102 5.38 -1.53 -16.48
CA SER A 102 4.66 -2.70 -15.96
C SER A 102 3.17 -2.71 -16.31
N ARG A 103 2.56 -1.53 -16.54
CA ARG A 103 1.11 -1.39 -16.77
C ARG A 103 0.25 -2.18 -15.78
N ALA A 104 0.75 -2.36 -14.59
CA ALA A 104 0.05 -3.12 -13.56
C ALA A 104 -1.25 -2.42 -13.14
N LYS A 105 -2.27 -3.22 -12.88
CA LYS A 105 -3.54 -2.79 -12.31
C LYS A 105 -3.82 -3.66 -11.11
N SER A 106 -4.24 -3.08 -10.01
CA SER A 106 -4.61 -3.89 -8.85
C SER A 106 -5.89 -3.43 -8.21
N VAL A 107 -6.55 -4.36 -7.54
CA VAL A 107 -7.62 -4.09 -6.59
C VAL A 107 -7.25 -4.75 -5.28
N TYR A 108 -7.58 -4.11 -4.18
CA TYR A 108 -7.25 -4.61 -2.86
C TYR A 108 -8.31 -4.25 -1.84
N GLY A 109 -8.36 -5.00 -0.74
CA GLY A 109 -9.26 -4.69 0.35
C GLY A 109 -9.09 -5.62 1.53
N GLY A 110 -9.57 -5.16 2.69
CA GLY A 110 -9.52 -5.93 3.90
C GLY A 110 -9.79 -5.14 5.18
N PRO A 111 -9.80 -5.81 6.33
CA PRO A 111 -10.02 -5.19 7.62
C PRO A 111 -8.77 -4.46 8.13
N VAL A 112 -9.03 -3.41 8.88
CA VAL A 112 -8.02 -2.67 9.67
C VAL A 112 -8.52 -2.56 11.09
N LEU A 113 -7.69 -2.91 12.05
CA LEU A 113 -7.92 -2.82 13.48
C LEU A 113 -6.94 -1.83 14.08
N SER A 114 -7.36 -1.00 15.02
CA SER A 114 -6.44 -0.18 15.80
C SER A 114 -6.92 -0.02 17.24
N TYR A 115 -5.95 0.13 18.14
CA TYR A 115 -6.20 0.45 19.54
C TYR A 115 -5.31 1.62 19.95
N ARG A 116 -5.95 2.69 20.42
CA ARG A 116 -5.27 3.90 20.87
C ARG A 116 -5.43 4.10 22.37
N TRP A 117 -4.33 4.47 23.00
CA TRP A 117 -4.34 5.04 24.35
C TRP A 117 -3.47 6.30 24.36
N ASP A 118 -4.12 7.42 24.59
CA ASP A 118 -3.52 8.74 24.60
C ASP A 118 -2.79 9.07 23.27
N VAL A 119 -1.48 9.24 23.31
CA VAL A 119 -0.63 9.58 22.14
C VAL A 119 -0.11 8.36 21.37
N PHE A 120 -0.38 7.15 21.85
CA PHE A 120 0.12 5.92 21.26
C PHE A 120 -1.00 5.08 20.65
N GLU A 121 -0.83 4.62 19.42
CA GLU A 121 -1.79 3.79 18.72
C GLU A 121 -1.08 2.61 18.06
N ILE A 122 -1.52 1.40 18.37
CA ILE A 122 -1.14 0.21 17.60
C ILE A 122 -2.21 -0.05 16.54
N PHE A 123 -1.78 -0.57 15.39
CA PHE A 123 -2.70 -0.96 14.34
C PHE A 123 -2.26 -2.25 13.66
N PHE A 124 -3.22 -2.90 13.04
CA PHE A 124 -3.04 -4.10 12.26
C PHE A 124 -3.98 -4.06 11.06
N GLY A 125 -3.41 -4.08 9.86
CA GLY A 125 -4.15 -4.25 8.62
C GLY A 125 -3.97 -5.66 8.08
N ALA A 126 -5.02 -6.24 7.48
CA ALA A 126 -4.94 -7.46 6.70
C ALA A 126 -5.61 -7.22 5.36
N ARG A 127 -4.88 -7.33 4.27
CA ARG A 127 -5.31 -6.91 2.95
C ARG A 127 -5.09 -8.03 1.94
N PHE A 128 -6.14 -8.38 1.21
CA PHE A 128 -6.05 -9.22 0.02
C PHE A 128 -5.80 -8.32 -1.20
N ASN A 129 -4.85 -8.70 -2.02
CA ASN A 129 -4.48 -7.99 -3.24
C ASN A 129 -4.66 -8.92 -4.44
N TYR A 130 -5.32 -8.40 -5.48
CA TYR A 130 -5.40 -9.01 -6.79
C TYR A 130 -4.76 -8.05 -7.79
N THR A 131 -3.72 -8.51 -8.47
CA THR A 131 -2.95 -7.71 -9.42
C THR A 131 -2.94 -8.37 -10.78
N HIS A 132 -3.23 -7.59 -11.80
CA HIS A 132 -3.05 -7.93 -13.19
C HIS A 132 -1.86 -7.16 -13.73
N TRP A 133 -0.93 -7.85 -14.36
CA TRP A 133 0.36 -7.31 -14.76
C TRP A 133 0.71 -7.70 -16.18
N ASN A 134 1.09 -6.72 -17.02
CA ASN A 134 1.32 -6.91 -18.46
C ASN A 134 2.69 -6.35 -18.89
N TYR A 135 3.75 -6.84 -18.25
CA TYR A 135 5.11 -6.33 -18.41
C TYR A 135 5.69 -6.53 -19.84
N PHE A 136 5.33 -7.63 -20.51
CA PHE A 136 5.98 -7.99 -21.77
C PHE A 136 5.34 -7.37 -23.02
N GLU A 137 4.15 -6.77 -22.92
CA GLU A 137 3.52 -6.11 -24.07
C GLU A 137 4.30 -4.90 -24.56
N PHE A 138 5.01 -4.23 -23.66
CA PHE A 138 5.88 -3.09 -23.99
C PHE A 138 7.12 -3.53 -24.76
N LEU A 139 7.86 -4.53 -24.30
CA LEU A 139 9.05 -5.04 -24.98
C LEU A 139 8.72 -5.58 -26.36
N ARG A 140 7.52 -6.13 -26.56
CA ARG A 140 7.05 -6.63 -27.85
C ARG A 140 6.73 -5.51 -28.85
N LYS A 141 6.20 -4.37 -28.39
CA LYS A 141 5.83 -3.26 -29.28
C LYS A 141 7.06 -2.53 -29.84
N ASP A 142 8.12 -2.42 -29.06
CA ASP A 142 9.35 -1.71 -29.44
C ASP A 142 10.40 -2.63 -30.08
N ALA A 143 10.27 -3.94 -29.91
CA ALA A 143 11.24 -4.93 -30.37
C ALA A 143 11.06 -5.38 -31.83
N GLY A 144 10.19 -4.78 -32.60
CA GLY A 144 9.75 -5.09 -33.99
C GLY A 144 10.62 -5.89 -34.93
N ALA A 145 11.90 -6.09 -34.63
CA ALA A 145 12.85 -6.92 -35.38
C ALA A 145 13.37 -8.16 -34.60
N LEU A 146 13.14 -8.24 -33.31
CA LEU A 146 13.60 -9.35 -32.43
C LEU A 146 12.50 -10.38 -32.11
N ASP A 147 11.28 -10.14 -32.58
CA ASP A 147 10.10 -10.99 -32.34
C ASP A 147 10.25 -12.43 -32.82
N ASN A 148 11.16 -12.67 -33.78
CA ASN A 148 11.42 -14.00 -34.32
C ASN A 148 12.51 -14.80 -33.58
N LEU A 149 13.22 -14.16 -32.65
CA LEU A 149 14.37 -14.79 -31.96
C LEU A 149 14.06 -15.18 -30.50
N ILE A 150 13.05 -14.56 -29.87
CA ILE A 150 12.69 -14.85 -28.50
C ILE A 150 11.18 -14.89 -28.40
N SER A 151 10.58 -16.08 -28.45
CA SER A 151 9.18 -16.28 -28.08
C SER A 151 9.03 -16.10 -26.57
N LEU A 152 9.01 -14.84 -26.13
CA LEU A 152 8.66 -14.53 -24.74
C LEU A 152 7.17 -14.82 -24.57
N PRO A 153 6.78 -15.61 -23.59
CA PRO A 153 5.37 -15.89 -23.34
C PRO A 153 4.67 -14.57 -23.00
N THR A 154 3.73 -14.17 -23.83
CA THR A 154 2.76 -13.11 -23.49
C THR A 154 1.79 -13.69 -22.48
N THR A 155 2.21 -13.86 -21.26
CA THR A 155 1.31 -14.30 -20.19
C THR A 155 0.69 -13.07 -19.58
N ASP A 156 -0.61 -12.94 -19.75
CA ASP A 156 -1.47 -12.15 -18.84
C ASP A 156 -1.25 -12.72 -17.45
N ASN A 157 -0.33 -12.13 -16.70
CA ASN A 157 -0.02 -12.61 -15.38
C ASN A 157 -0.91 -11.88 -14.38
N HIS A 158 -1.79 -12.60 -13.77
CA HIS A 158 -2.50 -12.16 -12.58
C HIS A 158 -2.02 -12.99 -11.40
N PHE A 159 -1.82 -12.33 -10.28
CA PHE A 159 -1.47 -12.99 -9.04
C PHE A 159 -2.18 -12.34 -7.86
N THR A 160 -2.34 -13.14 -6.83
CA THR A 160 -2.99 -12.74 -5.59
C THR A 160 -2.04 -12.94 -4.44
N TYR A 161 -2.08 -12.03 -3.48
CA TYR A 161 -1.30 -12.17 -2.26
C TYR A 161 -1.98 -11.50 -1.08
N TRP A 162 -1.63 -11.94 0.12
CA TRP A 162 -2.01 -11.30 1.35
C TRP A 162 -0.91 -10.35 1.80
N GLN A 163 -1.32 -9.20 2.30
CA GLN A 163 -0.44 -8.25 2.98
C GLN A 163 -0.99 -8.01 4.38
N PHE A 164 -0.11 -8.12 5.36
CA PHE A 164 -0.41 -7.80 6.75
C PHE A 164 0.49 -6.65 7.19
N ASP A 165 -0.11 -5.66 7.83
CA ASP A 165 0.54 -4.40 8.19
C ASP A 165 0.45 -4.16 9.71
N PRO A 166 1.18 -4.93 10.56
CA PRO A 166 1.34 -4.58 11.97
C PRO A 166 2.20 -3.33 12.11
N GLY A 167 1.75 -2.40 12.95
CA GLY A 167 2.47 -1.17 13.18
C GLY A 167 2.00 -0.40 14.40
N PHE A 168 2.66 0.71 14.65
CA PHE A 168 2.28 1.64 15.69
C PHE A 168 2.52 3.09 15.26
N ASN A 169 1.77 4.02 15.85
CA ASN A 169 1.89 5.45 15.64
C ASN A 169 2.03 6.18 16.97
N PHE A 170 2.80 7.26 16.92
CA PHE A 170 2.70 8.36 17.87
C PHE A 170 1.80 9.44 17.28
N VAL A 171 0.75 9.82 18.00
CA VAL A 171 -0.29 10.70 17.49
C VAL A 171 -0.29 12.00 18.26
N GLY A 172 0.10 13.07 17.59
CA GLY A 172 -0.07 14.43 18.06
C GLY A 172 -1.41 15.03 17.60
N GLU A 173 -1.61 16.29 17.89
CA GLU A 173 -2.86 17.00 17.56
C GLU A 173 -3.04 17.17 16.04
N LYS A 174 -2.00 17.63 15.35
CA LYS A 174 -2.00 17.90 13.90
C LYS A 174 -1.08 16.97 13.10
N TRP A 175 -0.39 16.07 13.75
CA TRP A 175 0.54 15.17 13.09
C TRP A 175 0.52 13.79 13.74
N SER A 176 0.96 12.81 13.01
CA SER A 176 1.31 11.51 13.57
C SER A 176 2.50 10.93 12.81
N THR A 177 3.30 10.14 13.50
CA THR A 177 4.39 9.38 12.88
C THR A 177 4.33 7.95 13.35
N GLY A 178 4.61 7.03 12.47
CA GLY A 178 4.53 5.62 12.77
C GLY A 178 5.50 4.77 12.00
N MET A 179 5.59 3.54 12.42
CA MET A 179 6.37 2.52 11.76
C MET A 179 5.72 1.14 11.91
N GLY A 180 6.11 0.25 11.05
CA GLY A 180 5.64 -1.14 11.09
C GLY A 180 6.38 -2.00 10.09
N ILE A 181 5.78 -3.14 9.79
CA ILE A 181 6.31 -4.11 8.84
C ILE A 181 5.18 -4.51 7.89
N HIS A 182 5.40 -4.40 6.59
CA HIS A 182 4.57 -5.06 5.59
C HIS A 182 5.00 -6.53 5.51
N ILE A 183 4.13 -7.43 5.89
CA ILE A 183 4.34 -8.86 5.75
C ILE A 183 3.55 -9.30 4.52
N LEU A 184 4.25 -9.70 3.48
CA LEU A 184 3.67 -10.16 2.23
C LEU A 184 3.71 -11.68 2.18
N LYS A 185 2.57 -12.28 1.89
CA LYS A 185 2.43 -13.74 1.75
C LYS A 185 1.89 -14.07 0.36
N TYR A 186 2.73 -14.71 -0.43
CA TYR A 186 2.42 -15.19 -1.77
C TYR A 186 2.78 -16.66 -1.86
N GLU A 187 1.78 -17.53 -2.11
CA GLU A 187 1.94 -18.98 -2.06
C GLU A 187 2.62 -19.44 -0.77
N ASP A 188 3.73 -20.16 -0.87
CA ASP A 188 4.52 -20.64 0.27
C ASP A 188 5.63 -19.65 0.70
N HIS A 189 5.72 -18.50 0.04
CA HIS A 189 6.72 -17.49 0.34
C HIS A 189 6.18 -16.38 1.23
N GLN A 190 6.98 -15.98 2.20
CA GLN A 190 6.68 -14.87 3.08
C GLN A 190 7.91 -14.00 3.24
N PHE A 191 7.73 -12.69 3.18
CA PHE A 191 8.78 -11.70 3.42
C PHE A 191 8.23 -10.47 4.12
N GLY A 192 9.06 -9.84 4.93
CA GLY A 192 8.72 -8.65 5.68
C GLY A 192 9.56 -7.46 5.25
N VAL A 193 8.94 -6.30 5.08
CA VAL A 193 9.61 -5.05 4.71
C VAL A 193 9.19 -3.95 5.67
N PRO A 194 10.13 -3.25 6.34
CA PRO A 194 9.78 -2.17 7.24
C PRO A 194 9.17 -0.99 6.46
N PHE A 195 8.32 -0.21 7.14
CA PHE A 195 7.81 1.05 6.63
C PHE A 195 7.80 2.13 7.71
N PHE A 196 7.85 3.40 7.26
CA PHE A 196 7.69 4.57 8.09
C PHE A 196 6.60 5.47 7.48
N LEU A 197 5.74 6.00 8.36
CA LEU A 197 4.64 6.89 8.00
C LEU A 197 4.82 8.23 8.71
N PHE A 198 4.47 9.26 8.01
CA PHE A 198 4.37 10.60 8.57
C PHE A 198 3.11 11.27 8.02
N ASN A 199 2.22 11.71 8.91
CA ASN A 199 0.92 12.24 8.54
C ASN A 199 0.71 13.63 9.12
N PHE A 200 0.09 14.51 8.34
CA PHE A 200 -0.36 15.84 8.74
C PHE A 200 -1.85 15.98 8.56
N LYS A 201 -2.53 16.57 9.57
CA LYS A 201 -3.97 16.82 9.58
C LYS A 201 -4.27 18.30 9.49
N PHE A 202 -5.25 18.61 8.66
CA PHE A 202 -5.73 19.96 8.38
C PHE A 202 -7.23 20.09 8.65
#